data_0e82f94543da43f8508218338457296a
#
_entry.id   0e82f94543da43f8508218338457296a
#
_cell.length_a   1.000
_cell.length_b   1.000
_cell.length_c   1.000
_cell.angle_alpha   90.00
_cell.angle_beta   90.00
_cell.angle_gamma   90.00
#
_symmetry.space_group_name_H-M   'P 1'
#
loop_
_entity.id
_entity.type
_entity.pdbx_description
1 polymer ?
#
loop_
_entity_poly.entity_id
_entity_poly.type
_entity_poly.pdbx_seq_one_letter_code
_entity_poly.pdbx_strand_id
1 'polypeptide(L)' 'YGVIKMNIDTDLQFAFTEGIRDYMNDKILYLKNQIGNPEGAEQPNKKYYDPRKWLRLGEETFKKRLVKAFEDLNNINTL' A
#
# COMPACT_ATOMS: atom_id res chain seq x y z
N TYR A 1 21.32 3.79 -17.36
CA TYR A 1 21.08 4.62 -16.15
C TYR A 1 19.61 5.01 -16.03
N GLY A 2 19.02 5.52 -17.11
CA GLY A 2 17.60 5.83 -17.16
C GLY A 2 16.69 4.63 -16.98
N VAL A 3 17.11 3.46 -17.47
CA VAL A 3 16.36 2.22 -17.31
C VAL A 3 16.25 1.81 -15.85
N ILE A 4 17.35 1.95 -15.08
CA ILE A 4 17.35 1.64 -13.65
C ILE A 4 16.38 2.56 -12.92
N LYS A 5 16.37 3.85 -13.25
CA LYS A 5 15.46 4.83 -12.65
C LYS A 5 14.01 4.49 -12.96
N MET A 6 13.70 4.11 -14.19
CA MET A 6 12.35 3.71 -14.59
C MET A 6 11.88 2.47 -13.84
N ASN A 7 12.76 1.48 -13.68
CA ASN A 7 12.43 0.27 -12.94
C ASN A 7 12.15 0.56 -11.47
N ILE A 8 12.89 1.48 -10.85
CA ILE A 8 12.68 1.87 -9.47
C ILE A 8 11.31 2.56 -9.32
N ASP A 9 10.98 3.47 -10.23
CA ASP A 9 9.68 4.17 -10.20
C ASP A 9 8.53 3.19 -10.32
N THR A 10 8.60 2.25 -11.26
CA THR A 10 7.57 1.24 -11.47
C THR A 10 7.43 0.36 -10.24
N ASP A 11 8.54 -0.06 -9.66
CA ASP A 11 8.58 -0.92 -8.48
C ASP A 11 7.97 -0.21 -7.27
N LEU A 12 8.25 1.08 -7.10
CA LEU A 12 7.69 1.87 -6.01
C LEU A 12 6.19 2.07 -6.17
N GLN A 13 5.73 2.31 -7.40
CA GLN A 13 4.29 2.41 -7.69
C GLN A 13 3.57 1.11 -7.36
N PHE A 14 4.16 -0.01 -7.71
CA PHE A 14 3.59 -1.32 -7.43
C PHE A 14 3.55 -1.57 -5.92
N ALA A 15 4.61 -1.22 -5.20
CA ALA A 15 4.66 -1.37 -3.74
C ALA A 15 3.56 -0.55 -3.05
N PHE A 16 3.29 0.66 -3.55
CA PHE A 16 2.19 1.48 -3.04
C PHE A 16 0.85 0.78 -3.28
N THR A 17 0.66 0.26 -4.48
CA THR A 17 -0.57 -0.45 -4.86
C THR A 17 -0.75 -1.73 -4.05
N GLU A 18 0.33 -2.45 -3.76
CA GLU A 18 0.27 -3.68 -2.97
C GLU A 18 -0.33 -3.43 -1.59
N GLY A 19 0.09 -2.37 -0.91
CA GLY A 19 -0.43 -2.01 0.40
C GLY A 19 -1.92 -1.74 0.35
N ILE A 20 -2.36 -1.01 -0.67
CA ILE A 20 -3.78 -0.70 -0.87
C ILE A 20 -4.56 -1.97 -1.21
N ARG A 21 -4.02 -2.79 -2.13
CA ARG A 21 -4.65 -4.03 -2.56
C ARG A 21 -4.86 -4.98 -1.38
N ASP A 22 -3.85 -5.16 -0.56
CA ASP A 22 -3.92 -6.08 0.59
C ASP A 22 -4.96 -5.59 1.59
N TYR A 23 -5.03 -4.29 1.83
CA TYR A 23 -6.05 -3.72 2.70
C TYR A 23 -7.44 -3.95 2.13
N MET A 24 -7.65 -3.70 0.84
CA MET A 24 -8.94 -3.88 0.18
C MET A 24 -9.39 -5.34 0.26
N ASN A 25 -8.49 -6.29 0.03
CA ASN A 25 -8.80 -7.71 0.13
C ASN A 25 -9.14 -8.12 1.55
N ASP A 26 -8.41 -7.61 2.53
CA ASP A 26 -8.63 -7.93 3.94
C ASP A 26 -9.95 -7.37 4.46
N LYS A 27 -10.32 -6.18 4.01
CA LYS A 27 -11.51 -5.46 4.48
C LYS A 27 -12.66 -5.44 3.47
N ILE A 28 -12.67 -6.37 2.51
CA ILE A 28 -13.67 -6.36 1.43
C ILE A 28 -15.11 -6.36 1.97
N LEU A 29 -15.37 -7.12 3.05
CA LEU A 29 -16.70 -7.20 3.64
C LEU A 29 -17.12 -5.89 4.33
N TYR A 30 -16.15 -5.07 4.72
CA TYR A 30 -16.38 -3.77 5.34
C TYR A 30 -16.48 -2.66 4.30
N LEU A 31 -16.09 -2.94 3.05
CA LEU A 31 -16.03 -1.94 1.98
C LEU A 31 -17.20 -2.06 1.00
N LYS A 32 -18.01 -3.11 1.10
CA LYS A 32 -19.12 -3.34 0.19
C LYS A 32 -20.25 -2.34 0.36
N ASN A 33 -20.49 -1.93 1.61
CA ASN A 33 -21.61 -1.07 1.94
C ASN A 33 -21.14 0.06 2.85
N GLN A 34 -21.88 1.14 2.82
CA GLN A 34 -21.62 2.27 3.70
C GLN A 34 -21.94 1.93 5.17
N ILE A 35 -23.00 1.17 5.37
CA ILE A 35 -23.46 0.73 6.68
C ILE A 35 -23.74 -0.76 6.59
N GLY A 36 -23.30 -1.49 7.61
CA GLY A 36 -23.48 -2.93 7.68
C GLY A 36 -22.21 -3.70 7.34
N ASN A 37 -21.78 -4.55 8.26
CA ASN A 37 -20.59 -5.38 8.11
C ASN A 37 -20.75 -6.65 8.93
N PRO A 38 -19.75 -7.58 8.92
CA PRO A 38 -19.86 -8.82 9.70
C PRO A 38 -20.03 -8.63 11.21
N GLU A 39 -19.70 -7.46 11.74
CA GLU A 39 -19.85 -7.17 13.16
C GLU A 39 -21.27 -6.75 13.51
N GLY A 40 -22.06 -6.27 12.55
CA GLY A 40 -23.43 -5.84 12.76
C GLY A 40 -24.02 -5.16 11.54
N ALA A 41 -25.32 -5.35 11.33
CA ALA A 41 -26.01 -4.80 10.17
C ALA A 41 -26.13 -3.28 10.19
N GLU A 42 -25.99 -2.66 11.36
CA GLU A 42 -26.12 -1.22 11.51
C GLU A 42 -24.79 -0.53 11.81
N GLN A 43 -23.69 -1.28 11.80
CA GLN A 43 -22.36 -0.73 12.06
C GLN A 43 -21.88 0.13 10.89
N PRO A 44 -21.42 1.36 11.14
CA PRO A 44 -20.88 2.20 10.08
C PRO A 44 -19.50 1.73 9.68
N ASN A 45 -19.21 1.82 8.37
CA ASN A 45 -17.92 1.38 7.81
C ASN A 45 -16.97 2.53 7.53
N LYS A 46 -17.28 3.74 7.97
CA LYS A 46 -16.51 4.93 7.64
C LYS A 46 -15.02 4.79 7.96
N LYS A 47 -14.69 4.18 9.08
CA LYS A 47 -13.28 4.00 9.47
C LYS A 47 -12.52 3.05 8.55
N TYR A 48 -13.23 2.24 7.74
CA TYR A 48 -12.60 1.30 6.82
C TYR A 48 -12.47 1.87 5.41
N TYR A 49 -13.47 2.62 4.94
CA TYR A 49 -13.43 3.17 3.58
C TYR A 49 -12.84 4.57 3.49
N ASP A 50 -12.48 5.19 4.60
CA ASP A 50 -11.82 6.50 4.61
C ASP A 50 -10.51 6.41 3.82
N PRO A 51 -10.33 7.21 2.76
CA PRO A 51 -9.11 7.15 1.94
C PRO A 51 -7.82 7.31 2.74
N ARG A 52 -7.86 8.03 3.86
CA ARG A 52 -6.68 8.22 4.70
C ARG A 52 -6.16 6.90 5.28
N LYS A 53 -7.02 5.91 5.45
CA LYS A 53 -6.63 4.59 5.98
C LYS A 53 -5.80 3.83 4.96
N TRP A 54 -6.32 3.63 3.76
CA TRP A 54 -5.63 2.81 2.77
C TRP A 54 -4.50 3.56 2.06
N LEU A 55 -4.57 4.89 1.98
CA LEU A 55 -3.45 5.69 1.47
C LEU A 55 -2.26 5.60 2.40
N ARG A 56 -2.47 5.61 3.72
CA ARG A 56 -1.39 5.44 4.70
C ARG A 56 -0.71 4.09 4.53
N LEU A 57 -1.46 3.03 4.31
CA LEU A 57 -0.88 1.70 4.08
C LEU A 57 -0.07 1.65 2.80
N GLY A 58 -0.53 2.32 1.74
CA GLY A 58 0.25 2.46 0.52
C GLY A 58 1.55 3.20 0.76
N GLU A 59 1.51 4.27 1.55
CA GLU A 59 2.70 5.01 1.91
C GLU A 59 3.70 4.17 2.70
N GLU A 60 3.22 3.34 3.61
CA GLU A 60 4.08 2.46 4.42
C GLU A 60 4.80 1.42 3.55
N THR A 61 4.08 0.76 2.66
CA THR A 61 4.70 -0.22 1.76
C THR A 61 5.64 0.44 0.76
N PHE A 62 5.29 1.64 0.29
CA PHE A 62 6.16 2.46 -0.56
C PHE A 62 7.46 2.79 0.16
N LYS A 63 7.35 3.24 1.41
CA LYS A 63 8.51 3.62 2.23
C LYS A 63 9.45 2.44 2.45
N LYS A 64 8.90 1.28 2.79
CA LYS A 64 9.69 0.07 3.00
C LYS A 64 10.46 -0.31 1.74
N ARG A 65 9.81 -0.23 0.60
CA ARG A 65 10.43 -0.58 -0.68
C ARG A 65 11.51 0.44 -1.05
N LEU A 66 11.27 1.72 -0.77
CA LEU A 66 12.24 2.78 -1.02
C LEU A 66 13.51 2.56 -0.20
N VAL A 67 13.37 2.22 1.08
CA VAL A 67 14.52 1.93 1.95
C VAL A 67 15.31 0.76 1.41
N LYS A 68 14.64 -0.30 0.97
CA LYS A 68 15.29 -1.46 0.38
C LYS A 68 16.06 -1.10 -0.89
N ALA A 69 15.49 -0.24 -1.73
CA ALA A 69 16.14 0.21 -2.95
C ALA A 69 17.44 0.95 -2.63
N PHE A 70 17.44 1.80 -1.62
CA PHE A 70 18.64 2.49 -1.18
C PHE A 70 19.70 1.54 -0.62
N GLU A 71 19.28 0.55 0.14
CA GLU A 71 20.18 -0.48 0.67
C GLU A 71 20.84 -1.26 -0.46
N ASP A 72 20.06 -1.64 -1.47
CA ASP A 72 20.59 -2.36 -2.63
C ASP A 72 21.60 -1.52 -3.40
N LEU A 73 21.35 -0.22 -3.57
CA LEU A 73 22.29 0.70 -4.23
C LEU A 73 23.58 0.85 -3.42
N ASN A 74 23.49 0.92 -2.10
CA ASN A 74 24.65 0.98 -1.23
C ASN A 74 25.52 -0.27 -1.36
N ASN A 75 24.90 -1.43 -1.41
CA ASN A 75 25.60 -2.69 -1.57
C ASN A 75 26.37 -2.75 -2.90
N ILE A 76 25.77 -2.22 -3.97
CA ILE A 76 26.44 -2.13 -5.27
C ILE A 76 27.64 -1.20 -5.19
N ASN A 77 27.50 -0.07 -4.50
CA ASN A 77 28.56 0.93 -4.38
C ASN A 77 29.73 0.48 -3.50
N THR A 78 29.53 -0.49 -2.61
CA THR A 78 30.60 -1.01 -1.75
C THR A 78 31.42 -2.11 -2.39
N LEU A 79 30.97 -2.61 -3.53
CA LEU A 79 31.73 -3.61 -4.29
C LEU A 79 32.84 -2.96 -5.08
#